data_e30052c90a0d5012f69904e1bbdbbc1b
#
_entry.id   e30052c90a0d5012f69904e1bbdbbc1b
#
_cell.length_a   1.000
_cell.length_b   1.000
_cell.length_c   1.000
_cell.angle_alpha   90.00
_cell.angle_beta   90.00
_cell.angle_gamma   90.00
#
_symmetry.space_group_name_H-M   'P 1'
#
loop_
_entity.id
_entity.type
_entity.pdbx_description
1 polymer ?
#
loop_
_entity_poly.entity_id
_entity_poly.type
_entity_poly.pdbx_seq_one_letter_code
_entity_poly.pdbx_strand_id
1 'polypeptide(L)'
;MQDLIYNQNDIPKDTYRYGFRASADTGCGWIATHNALRLMGYKTDIPQLIRYYEWQLPLIHGNAGTSFWSPALCFQNWGFPVQILMDRKKFDSAARASDACILFYRWRRKAKLGAHFVALHHTQRGFVGYNTYRNSTGPDLYGESLEDFLKQKHYFGCVLITIQKKRNS
;
A
#
# COMPACT_ATOMS: atom_id res chain seq x y z
N MET A 1 12.69 1.58 16.60
CA MET A 1 11.64 0.64 16.11
C MET A 1 10.91 1.33 14.95
N GLN A 2 10.73 0.68 13.83
CA GLN A 2 9.99 1.27 12.70
C GLN A 2 8.50 1.27 13.06
N ASP A 3 7.85 2.44 13.05
CA ASP A 3 6.41 2.58 13.35
C ASP A 3 5.59 2.13 12.13
N LEU A 4 5.61 0.83 11.83
CA LEU A 4 4.85 0.22 10.74
C LEU A 4 3.42 -0.07 11.21
N ILE A 5 2.46 0.19 10.36
CA ILE A 5 1.05 -0.12 10.60
C ILE A 5 0.77 -1.50 10.02
N TYR A 6 0.58 -2.50 10.87
CA TYR A 6 0.32 -3.90 10.48
C TYR A 6 -1.15 -4.16 10.19
N ASN A 7 -2.03 -3.40 10.84
CA ASN A 7 -3.47 -3.56 10.72
C ASN A 7 -4.17 -2.21 10.85
N GLN A 8 -4.82 -1.77 9.81
CA GLN A 8 -5.55 -0.49 9.83
C GLN A 8 -6.71 -0.47 10.83
N ASN A 9 -7.27 -1.62 11.20
CA ASN A 9 -8.35 -1.67 12.18
C ASN A 9 -7.88 -1.39 13.62
N ASP A 10 -6.57 -1.46 13.88
CA ASP A 10 -6.00 -1.12 15.18
C ASP A 10 -5.84 0.40 15.37
N ILE A 11 -6.05 1.17 14.30
CA ILE A 11 -6.07 2.64 14.38
C ILE A 11 -7.41 3.05 15.02
N PRO A 12 -7.39 3.75 16.17
CA PRO A 12 -8.63 4.23 16.78
C PRO A 12 -9.39 5.13 15.80
N LYS A 13 -10.72 4.96 15.71
CA LYS A 13 -11.56 5.63 14.70
C LYS A 13 -11.60 7.15 14.83
N ASP A 14 -11.30 7.66 15.99
CA ASP A 14 -11.23 9.08 16.34
C ASP A 14 -9.85 9.71 16.15
N THR A 15 -8.80 8.88 15.99
CA THR A 15 -7.41 9.36 15.88
C THR A 15 -7.11 9.96 14.51
N TYR A 16 -7.46 9.25 13.43
CA TYR A 16 -7.20 9.70 12.07
C TYR A 16 -8.44 9.55 11.19
N ARG A 17 -8.81 10.64 10.54
CA ARG A 17 -9.87 10.65 9.51
C ARG A 17 -9.24 10.80 8.14
N TYR A 18 -9.89 10.20 7.14
CA TYR A 18 -9.57 10.34 5.74
C TYR A 18 -10.87 10.66 4.98
N GLY A 19 -11.00 11.92 4.55
CA GLY A 19 -12.28 12.44 4.09
C GLY A 19 -13.33 12.37 5.21
N PHE A 20 -14.51 11.88 4.90
CA PHE A 20 -15.61 11.76 5.88
C PHE A 20 -15.57 10.51 6.75
N ARG A 21 -14.61 9.58 6.51
CA ARG A 21 -14.54 8.29 7.21
C ARG A 21 -13.32 8.18 8.12
N ALA A 22 -13.38 7.23 9.04
CA ALA A 22 -12.22 6.84 9.82
C ALA A 22 -11.17 6.16 8.92
N SER A 23 -9.89 6.44 9.14
CA SER A 23 -8.80 5.81 8.40
C SER A 23 -8.75 4.29 8.57
N ALA A 24 -9.27 3.76 9.69
CA ALA A 24 -9.49 2.34 9.90
C ALA A 24 -10.37 1.69 8.81
N ASP A 25 -11.29 2.46 8.21
CA ASP A 25 -12.22 1.95 7.20
C ASP A 25 -11.70 2.14 5.77
N THR A 26 -11.04 3.28 5.47
CA THR A 26 -10.71 3.71 4.09
C THR A 26 -9.27 4.15 3.88
N GLY A 27 -8.42 4.08 4.91
CA GLY A 27 -7.06 4.62 4.92
C GLY A 27 -5.98 3.76 4.23
N CYS A 28 -6.31 2.61 3.62
CA CYS A 28 -5.30 1.68 3.11
C CYS A 28 -4.28 2.31 2.15
N GLY A 29 -4.66 3.33 1.38
CA GLY A 29 -3.76 4.00 0.44
C GLY A 29 -2.64 4.78 1.14
N TRP A 30 -2.98 5.68 2.06
CA TRP A 30 -1.98 6.44 2.81
C TRP A 30 -1.17 5.54 3.77
N ILE A 31 -1.81 4.49 4.33
CA ILE A 31 -1.13 3.51 5.19
C ILE A 31 -0.06 2.75 4.39
N ALA A 32 -0.38 2.30 3.17
CA ALA A 32 0.59 1.66 2.30
C ALA A 32 1.76 2.60 1.95
N THR A 33 1.49 3.89 1.69
CA THR A 33 2.54 4.89 1.45
C THR A 33 3.39 5.12 2.70
N HIS A 34 2.78 5.26 3.87
CA HIS A 34 3.50 5.35 5.15
C HIS A 34 4.42 4.15 5.35
N ASN A 35 3.89 2.94 5.22
CA ASN A 35 4.67 1.73 5.41
C ASN A 35 5.81 1.60 4.39
N ALA A 36 5.59 1.93 3.11
CA ALA A 36 6.63 1.91 2.10
C ALA A 36 7.77 2.90 2.42
N LEU A 37 7.45 4.12 2.88
CA LEU A 37 8.45 5.09 3.35
C LEU A 37 9.24 4.55 4.54
N ARG A 38 8.56 3.95 5.52
CA ARG A 38 9.20 3.36 6.70
C ARG A 38 10.11 2.21 6.35
N LEU A 39 9.72 1.33 5.42
CA LEU A 39 10.55 0.24 4.88
C LEU A 39 11.84 0.76 4.24
N MET A 40 11.77 1.90 3.58
CA MET A 40 12.93 2.57 2.98
C MET A 40 13.74 3.39 3.99
N GLY A 41 13.34 3.49 5.26
CA GLY A 41 14.05 4.22 6.32
C GLY A 41 13.68 5.69 6.45
N TYR A 42 12.67 6.18 5.72
CA TYR A 42 12.21 7.57 5.84
C TYR A 42 11.23 7.73 6.99
N LYS A 43 11.30 8.87 7.70
CA LYS A 43 10.28 9.28 8.67
C LYS A 43 9.06 9.82 7.94
N THR A 44 7.89 9.67 8.55
CA THR A 44 6.63 10.18 8.02
C THR A 44 5.88 10.97 9.09
N ASP A 45 5.31 12.09 8.70
CA ASP A 45 4.29 12.81 9.46
C ASP A 45 2.93 12.32 8.96
N ILE A 46 2.23 11.50 9.76
CA ILE A 46 0.97 10.89 9.36
C ILE A 46 -0.11 11.94 9.08
N PRO A 47 -0.34 12.96 9.92
CA PRO A 47 -1.28 14.04 9.64
C PRO A 47 -1.00 14.75 8.32
N GLN A 48 0.27 15.04 8.01
CA GLN A 48 0.66 15.68 6.75
C GLN A 48 0.40 14.75 5.56
N LEU A 49 0.70 13.46 5.70
CA LEU A 49 0.45 12.46 4.68
C LEU A 49 -1.05 12.33 4.38
N ILE A 50 -1.89 12.27 5.40
CA ILE A 50 -3.36 12.22 5.23
C ILE A 50 -3.85 13.47 4.49
N ARG A 51 -3.44 14.67 4.91
CA ARG A 51 -3.80 15.93 4.22
C ARG A 51 -3.38 15.90 2.75
N TYR A 52 -2.19 15.39 2.44
CA TYR A 52 -1.74 15.25 1.06
C TYR A 52 -2.69 14.36 0.23
N TYR A 53 -3.14 13.25 0.81
CA TYR A 53 -4.10 12.34 0.15
C TYR A 53 -5.48 12.96 0.00
N GLU A 54 -5.94 13.74 0.96
CA GLU A 54 -7.21 14.47 0.91
C GLU A 54 -7.18 15.54 -0.21
N TRP A 55 -6.05 16.18 -0.42
CA TRP A 55 -5.84 17.16 -1.50
C TRP A 55 -5.90 16.53 -2.90
N GLN A 56 -5.55 15.26 -3.04
CA GLN A 56 -5.63 14.51 -4.30
C GLN A 56 -7.05 14.03 -4.64
N LEU A 57 -8.07 14.57 -4.00
CA LEU A 57 -9.47 14.23 -4.19
C LEU A 57 -9.73 12.73 -3.99
N PRO A 58 -9.90 12.31 -2.73
CA PRO A 58 -10.30 10.95 -2.44
C PRO A 58 -11.60 10.63 -3.19
N LEU A 59 -11.68 9.41 -3.74
CA LEU A 59 -12.86 8.98 -4.50
C LEU A 59 -14.12 9.12 -3.63
N ILE A 60 -15.09 9.92 -4.12
CA ILE A 60 -16.36 10.20 -3.43
C ILE A 60 -16.11 10.69 -1.99
N HIS A 61 -15.29 11.74 -1.83
CA HIS A 61 -14.96 12.35 -0.52
C HIS A 61 -14.44 11.33 0.53
N GLY A 62 -13.68 10.32 0.08
CA GLY A 62 -13.15 9.26 0.94
C GLY A 62 -14.08 8.06 1.13
N ASN A 63 -15.32 8.12 0.68
CA ASN A 63 -16.26 6.99 0.81
C ASN A 63 -15.88 5.77 -0.05
N ALA A 64 -15.19 5.97 -1.17
CA ALA A 64 -14.69 4.92 -2.05
C ALA A 64 -13.15 4.70 -1.94
N GLY A 65 -12.52 5.27 -0.90
CA GLY A 65 -11.09 5.11 -0.64
C GLY A 65 -10.20 5.98 -1.54
N THR A 66 -9.01 5.48 -1.83
CA THR A 66 -7.94 6.17 -2.57
C THR A 66 -7.91 5.71 -4.03
N SER A 67 -7.67 6.63 -4.97
CA SER A 67 -7.36 6.27 -6.34
C SER A 67 -6.11 5.41 -6.41
N PHE A 68 -6.09 4.40 -7.29
CA PHE A 68 -4.94 3.51 -7.42
C PHE A 68 -3.65 4.22 -7.92
N TRP A 69 -3.78 5.42 -8.49
CA TRP A 69 -2.65 6.27 -8.89
C TRP A 69 -2.07 7.12 -7.75
N SER A 70 -2.85 7.41 -6.71
CA SER A 70 -2.45 8.37 -5.67
C SER A 70 -1.13 8.02 -4.97
N PRO A 71 -0.83 6.75 -4.62
CA PRO A 71 0.48 6.43 -4.05
C PRO A 71 1.64 6.72 -5.00
N ALA A 72 1.49 6.39 -6.29
CA ALA A 72 2.53 6.66 -7.29
C ALA A 72 2.79 8.15 -7.44
N LEU A 73 1.73 8.96 -7.56
CA LEU A 73 1.83 10.42 -7.65
C LEU A 73 2.49 11.02 -6.40
N CYS A 74 2.17 10.48 -5.22
CA CYS A 74 2.76 10.91 -3.96
C CYS A 74 4.30 10.75 -4.00
N PHE A 75 4.78 9.58 -4.36
CA PHE A 75 6.21 9.31 -4.43
C PHE A 75 6.89 10.10 -5.54
N GLN A 76 6.27 10.24 -6.72
CA GLN A 76 6.80 11.04 -7.82
C GLN A 76 6.94 12.51 -7.42
N ASN A 77 5.91 13.11 -6.81
CA ASN A 77 5.95 14.49 -6.34
C ASN A 77 7.02 14.72 -5.27
N TRP A 78 7.37 13.71 -4.51
CA TRP A 78 8.45 13.76 -3.53
C TRP A 78 9.82 13.39 -4.13
N GLY A 79 9.91 13.20 -5.45
CA GLY A 79 11.16 12.96 -6.17
C GLY A 79 11.73 11.55 -6.01
N PHE A 80 10.88 10.56 -5.71
CA PHE A 80 11.29 9.16 -5.75
C PHE A 80 11.15 8.60 -7.16
N PRO A 81 12.10 7.78 -7.63
CA PRO A 81 11.91 7.00 -8.85
C PRO A 81 10.80 5.97 -8.65
N VAL A 82 9.78 6.01 -9.50
CA VAL A 82 8.59 5.15 -9.42
C VAL A 82 8.33 4.51 -10.77
N GLN A 83 7.97 3.24 -10.75
CA GLN A 83 7.44 2.53 -11.91
C GLN A 83 6.07 1.95 -11.56
N ILE A 84 5.12 2.05 -12.50
CA ILE A 84 3.77 1.49 -12.37
C ILE A 84 3.64 0.34 -13.36
N LEU A 85 3.26 -0.82 -12.86
CA LEU A 85 3.15 -2.05 -13.64
C LEU A 85 1.72 -2.60 -13.56
N MET A 86 1.19 -3.02 -14.71
CA MET A 86 -0.08 -3.74 -14.83
C MET A 86 0.13 -5.16 -15.36
N ASP A 87 1.28 -5.42 -16.00
CA ASP A 87 1.67 -6.75 -16.46
C ASP A 87 2.19 -7.58 -15.29
N ARG A 88 1.37 -8.51 -14.82
CA ARG A 88 1.66 -9.38 -13.68
C ARG A 88 2.92 -10.24 -13.85
N LYS A 89 3.24 -10.61 -15.09
CA LYS A 89 4.46 -11.40 -15.39
C LYS A 89 5.74 -10.68 -14.97
N LYS A 90 5.68 -9.36 -14.83
CA LYS A 90 6.81 -8.53 -14.42
C LYS A 90 6.81 -8.18 -12.92
N PHE A 91 5.76 -8.55 -12.16
CA PHE A 91 5.62 -8.14 -10.77
C PHE A 91 6.74 -8.66 -9.89
N ASP A 92 7.00 -9.97 -9.92
CA ASP A 92 8.00 -10.58 -9.05
C ASP A 92 9.41 -10.03 -9.32
N SER A 93 9.81 -9.94 -10.59
CA SER A 93 11.12 -9.40 -10.96
C SER A 93 11.28 -7.92 -10.60
N ALA A 94 10.26 -7.10 -10.86
CA ALA A 94 10.30 -5.68 -10.55
C ALA A 94 10.28 -5.42 -9.04
N ALA A 95 9.49 -6.19 -8.29
CA ALA A 95 9.42 -6.07 -6.84
C ALA A 95 10.73 -6.49 -6.16
N ARG A 96 11.40 -7.54 -6.67
CA ARG A 96 12.73 -7.96 -6.19
C ARG A 96 13.81 -6.90 -6.42
N ALA A 97 13.68 -6.12 -7.49
CA ALA A 97 14.64 -5.08 -7.87
C ALA A 97 14.37 -3.72 -7.21
N SER A 98 13.35 -3.60 -6.37
CA SER A 98 12.95 -2.33 -5.76
C SER A 98 13.14 -2.31 -4.24
N ASP A 99 13.29 -1.11 -3.67
CA ASP A 99 13.48 -0.93 -2.23
C ASP A 99 12.18 -1.13 -1.45
N ALA A 100 11.05 -0.75 -2.05
CA ALA A 100 9.71 -0.99 -1.54
C ALA A 100 8.71 -1.02 -2.68
N CYS A 101 7.57 -1.67 -2.45
CA CYS A 101 6.46 -1.69 -3.39
C CYS A 101 5.14 -1.38 -2.69
N ILE A 102 4.18 -0.91 -3.49
CA ILE A 102 2.78 -0.89 -3.10
C ILE A 102 2.00 -1.71 -4.12
N LEU A 103 1.34 -2.76 -3.64
CA LEU A 103 0.45 -3.58 -4.43
C LEU A 103 -0.99 -3.14 -4.19
N PHE A 104 -1.64 -2.68 -5.25
CA PHE A 104 -3.08 -2.49 -5.28
C PHE A 104 -3.73 -3.70 -5.91
N TYR A 105 -4.79 -4.23 -5.30
CA TYR A 105 -5.59 -5.28 -5.88
C TYR A 105 -7.06 -5.12 -5.54
N ARG A 106 -7.92 -5.54 -6.48
CA ARG A 106 -9.37 -5.64 -6.33
C ARG A 106 -9.72 -7.11 -6.16
N TRP A 107 -10.64 -7.39 -5.26
CA TRP A 107 -11.06 -8.76 -4.97
C TRP A 107 -12.58 -8.88 -4.98
N ARG A 108 -13.04 -10.10 -5.27
CA ARG A 108 -14.45 -10.49 -5.19
C ARG A 108 -14.56 -11.73 -4.33
N ARG A 109 -15.41 -11.68 -3.32
CA ARG A 109 -15.73 -12.84 -2.49
C ARG A 109 -17.23 -12.92 -2.27
N LYS A 110 -17.91 -13.92 -2.87
CA LYS A 110 -19.37 -14.01 -2.94
C LYS A 110 -19.95 -12.72 -3.55
N ALA A 111 -20.93 -12.10 -2.90
CA ALA A 111 -21.54 -10.83 -3.32
C ALA A 111 -20.74 -9.56 -2.91
N LYS A 112 -19.58 -9.70 -2.23
CA LYS A 112 -18.79 -8.56 -1.76
C LYS A 112 -17.64 -8.27 -2.71
N LEU A 113 -17.49 -6.99 -3.04
CA LEU A 113 -16.36 -6.43 -3.78
C LEU A 113 -15.53 -5.58 -2.84
N GLY A 114 -14.23 -5.56 -3.03
CA GLY A 114 -13.34 -4.69 -2.31
C GLY A 114 -12.07 -4.38 -3.10
N ALA A 115 -11.36 -3.39 -2.62
CA ALA A 115 -10.03 -3.03 -3.08
C ALA A 115 -9.13 -2.78 -1.89
N HIS A 116 -7.84 -3.04 -2.03
CA HIS A 116 -6.90 -2.85 -0.96
C HIS A 116 -5.53 -2.46 -1.48
N PHE A 117 -4.80 -1.69 -0.66
CA PHE A 117 -3.41 -1.36 -0.86
C PHE A 117 -2.59 -2.01 0.26
N VAL A 118 -1.51 -2.66 -0.12
CA VAL A 118 -0.52 -3.20 0.81
C VAL A 118 0.87 -2.70 0.45
N ALA A 119 1.65 -2.29 1.44
CA ALA A 119 3.08 -2.09 1.25
C ALA A 119 3.77 -3.44 1.35
N LEU A 120 4.77 -3.66 0.52
CA LEU A 120 5.56 -4.88 0.56
C LEU A 120 7.01 -4.65 0.14
N HIS A 121 7.89 -5.58 0.51
CA HIS A 121 9.24 -5.68 0.00
C HIS A 121 9.65 -7.15 -0.15
N HIS A 122 10.71 -7.40 -0.90
CA HIS A 122 11.31 -8.72 -1.00
C HIS A 122 12.39 -8.92 0.09
N THR A 123 12.41 -10.10 0.68
CA THR A 123 13.40 -10.55 1.68
C THR A 123 13.99 -11.90 1.27
N GLN A 124 14.95 -12.41 2.02
CA GLN A 124 15.46 -13.78 1.83
C GLN A 124 14.38 -14.86 2.03
N ARG A 125 13.29 -14.55 2.71
CA ARG A 125 12.15 -15.46 2.97
C ARG A 125 11.00 -15.29 1.98
N GLY A 126 11.20 -14.51 0.90
CA GLY A 126 10.17 -14.16 -0.07
C GLY A 126 9.58 -12.77 0.16
N PHE A 127 8.42 -12.51 -0.44
CA PHE A 127 7.70 -11.24 -0.30
C PHE A 127 7.04 -11.12 1.06
N VAL A 128 7.18 -9.96 1.67
CA VAL A 128 6.62 -9.63 2.98
C VAL A 128 5.74 -8.39 2.85
N GLY A 129 4.48 -8.51 3.26
CA GLY A 129 3.49 -7.44 3.18
C GLY A 129 3.07 -6.89 4.55
N TYR A 130 2.53 -5.67 4.53
CA TYR A 130 2.13 -4.92 5.71
C TYR A 130 0.72 -4.37 5.53
N ASN A 131 -0.11 -4.48 6.56
CA ASN A 131 -1.54 -4.15 6.50
C ASN A 131 -2.32 -5.04 5.51
N THR A 132 -2.03 -6.33 5.52
CA THR A 132 -2.59 -7.29 4.54
C THR A 132 -3.97 -7.79 4.96
N TYR A 133 -4.12 -8.15 6.22
CA TYR A 133 -5.33 -8.76 6.77
C TYR A 133 -5.90 -7.94 7.93
N ARG A 134 -7.19 -8.14 8.19
CA ARG A 134 -7.87 -7.49 9.32
C ARG A 134 -7.40 -7.96 10.70
N ASN A 135 -6.65 -9.03 10.76
CA ASN A 135 -6.11 -9.63 11.98
C ASN A 135 -4.58 -9.74 11.95
N SER A 136 -3.91 -9.02 11.04
CA SER A 136 -2.44 -8.97 11.03
C SER A 136 -1.93 -8.30 12.30
N THR A 137 -1.03 -8.98 13.01
CA THR A 137 -0.33 -8.47 14.20
C THR A 137 1.14 -8.18 13.93
N GLY A 138 1.58 -8.40 12.69
CA GLY A 138 2.94 -8.23 12.23
C GLY A 138 3.04 -8.31 10.71
N PRO A 139 4.25 -8.46 10.17
CA PRO A 139 4.45 -8.66 8.73
C PRO A 139 3.87 -9.99 8.28
N ASP A 140 3.21 -10.00 7.13
CA ASP A 140 2.62 -11.18 6.51
C ASP A 140 3.54 -11.71 5.40
N LEU A 141 3.94 -12.99 5.49
CA LEU A 141 4.74 -13.64 4.45
C LEU A 141 3.83 -14.09 3.31
N TYR A 142 4.15 -13.65 2.08
CA TYR A 142 3.41 -14.00 0.85
C TYR A 142 4.03 -15.19 0.10
N GLY A 143 5.25 -15.61 0.47
CA GLY A 143 6.03 -16.58 -0.26
C GLY A 143 6.83 -15.96 -1.41
N GLU A 144 7.23 -16.77 -2.36
CA GLU A 144 8.16 -16.39 -3.43
C GLU A 144 7.47 -15.73 -4.64
N SER A 145 6.13 -15.75 -4.71
CA SER A 145 5.37 -15.24 -5.85
C SER A 145 4.20 -14.37 -5.42
N LEU A 146 4.16 -13.15 -5.95
CA LEU A 146 3.01 -12.24 -5.81
C LEU A 146 1.77 -12.75 -6.58
N GLU A 147 1.98 -13.51 -7.67
CA GLU A 147 0.88 -14.11 -8.41
C GLU A 147 0.13 -15.14 -7.55
N ASP A 148 0.84 -15.97 -6.78
CA ASP A 148 0.22 -16.96 -5.92
C ASP A 148 -0.51 -16.31 -4.74
N PHE A 149 0.06 -15.26 -4.17
CA PHE A 149 -0.65 -14.43 -3.20
C PHE A 149 -1.94 -13.85 -3.76
N LEU A 150 -1.89 -13.27 -4.96
CA LEU A 150 -3.07 -12.69 -5.63
C LEU A 150 -4.15 -13.73 -5.91
N LYS A 151 -3.79 -14.93 -6.37
CA LYS A 151 -4.74 -16.05 -6.58
C LYS A 151 -5.50 -16.40 -5.31
N GLN A 152 -4.80 -16.47 -4.17
CA GLN A 152 -5.43 -16.72 -2.87
C GLN A 152 -6.42 -15.63 -2.47
N LYS A 153 -6.24 -14.38 -2.95
CA LYS A 153 -7.14 -13.26 -2.70
C LYS A 153 -8.36 -13.21 -3.61
N HIS A 154 -8.50 -14.13 -4.56
CA HIS A 154 -9.56 -14.09 -5.57
C HIS A 154 -9.63 -12.73 -6.29
N TYR A 155 -8.46 -12.24 -6.69
CA TYR A 155 -8.32 -10.93 -7.32
C TYR A 155 -8.92 -10.92 -8.75
N PHE A 156 -9.28 -9.72 -9.22
CA PHE A 156 -9.72 -9.50 -10.60
C PHE A 156 -9.13 -8.26 -11.26
N GLY A 157 -8.21 -7.60 -10.62
CA GLY A 157 -7.44 -6.46 -11.14
C GLY A 157 -6.41 -6.04 -10.13
N CYS A 158 -5.20 -5.75 -10.60
CA CYS A 158 -4.09 -5.37 -9.74
C CYS A 158 -3.13 -4.43 -10.46
N VAL A 159 -2.42 -3.63 -9.67
CA VAL A 159 -1.33 -2.73 -10.09
C VAL A 159 -0.21 -2.85 -9.06
N LEU A 160 1.01 -2.99 -9.53
CA LEU A 160 2.20 -2.89 -8.70
C LEU A 160 2.87 -1.54 -8.93
N ILE A 161 3.14 -0.84 -7.85
CA ILE A 161 3.92 0.40 -7.82
C ILE A 161 5.26 0.05 -7.16
N THR A 162 6.36 0.12 -7.91
CA THR A 162 7.71 -0.08 -7.38
C THR A 162 8.35 1.27 -7.07
N ILE A 163 9.12 1.33 -5.99
CA ILE A 163 9.70 2.56 -5.49
C ILE A 163 11.18 2.30 -5.18
N GLN A 164 12.04 3.19 -5.66
CA GLN A 164 13.47 3.20 -5.37
C GLN A 164 13.81 4.33 -4.40
N LYS A 165 14.78 4.11 -3.53
CA LYS A 165 15.34 5.17 -2.71
C LYS A 165 15.93 6.27 -3.58
N LYS A 166 15.87 7.50 -3.10
CA LYS A 166 16.62 8.59 -3.74
C LYS A 166 18.10 8.26 -3.65
N ARG A 167 18.78 8.31 -4.79
CA ARG A 167 20.24 8.27 -4.79
C ARG A 167 20.72 9.59 -4.20
N ASN A 168 21.53 9.54 -3.15
CA ASN A 168 22.23 10.72 -2.69
C ASN A 168 23.16 11.14 -3.84
N SER A 169 22.87 12.28 -4.44
CA SER A 169 23.76 12.97 -5.39
C SER A 169 24.87 13.64 -4.62
#